data_32d0dbba19a68ab3599b6e20c6dda38e
#
_entry.id   32d0dbba19a68ab3599b6e20c6dda38e
#
_cell.length_a   1.000
_cell.length_b   1.000
_cell.length_c   1.000
_cell.angle_alpha   90.00
_cell.angle_beta   90.00
_cell.angle_gamma   90.00
#
_symmetry.space_group_name_H-M   'P 1'
#
loop_
_entity.id
_entity.type
_entity.pdbx_description
1 polymer ?
#
loop_
_entity_poly.entity_id
_entity_poly.type
_entity_poly.pdbx_seq_one_letter_code
_entity_poly.pdbx_strand_id
1 'polypeptide(L)'
;MDLRQEIVKSFHDHETGKIGTYNAVQQHYWWPGLRTFVKNYISGCGTCQQFKIDRSPAKPAYIPTEGAKSTRPFANCSMDLIMDLPLVDGHDSILVMVDQGLSKGVILIPCSKTLTSEETARLLLENLYKRFGLPDKIISDRGPQFASKAFIELLKLLGIKSALSMAYHPQTDGTTEQVNQEIEAYLSIYCASHPEDWPQALHTLEFTHNN
;
A
#
# COMPACT_ATOMS: atom_id res chain seq x y z
N MET A 1 11.62 31.66 15.76
CA MET A 1 11.37 30.56 14.76
C MET A 1 10.91 31.24 13.49
N ASP A 2 11.38 30.89 12.31
CA ASP A 2 10.96 31.52 11.05
C ASP A 2 9.52 31.10 10.72
N LEU A 3 8.62 32.07 10.50
CA LEU A 3 7.20 31.82 10.14
C LEU A 3 7.06 30.83 8.96
N ARG A 4 8.01 30.85 8.01
CA ARG A 4 8.04 29.90 6.89
C ARG A 4 8.25 28.47 7.35
N GLN A 5 9.05 28.24 8.41
CA GLN A 5 9.26 26.92 8.98
C GLN A 5 7.98 26.39 9.63
N GLU A 6 7.24 27.25 10.33
CA GLU A 6 5.95 26.89 10.95
C GLU A 6 4.91 26.51 9.90
N ILE A 7 4.81 27.31 8.83
CA ILE A 7 3.93 27.03 7.69
C ILE A 7 4.30 25.68 7.07
N VAL A 8 5.56 25.46 6.70
CA VAL A 8 5.97 24.20 6.08
C VAL A 8 5.74 23.03 7.03
N LYS A 9 5.97 23.19 8.33
CA LYS A 9 5.72 22.16 9.34
C LYS A 9 4.25 21.77 9.41
N SER A 10 3.31 22.73 9.31
CA SER A 10 1.87 22.43 9.38
C SER A 10 1.32 21.71 8.15
N PHE A 11 2.02 21.81 7.00
CA PHE A 11 1.67 21.11 5.76
C PHE A 11 2.58 19.90 5.48
N HIS A 12 3.61 19.69 6.31
CA HIS A 12 4.55 18.61 6.12
C HIS A 12 3.92 17.29 6.58
N ASP A 13 3.46 16.56 5.60
CA ASP A 13 3.09 15.17 5.70
C ASP A 13 4.29 14.30 5.32
N HIS A 14 4.64 13.34 6.18
CA HIS A 14 5.77 12.45 5.96
C HIS A 14 5.56 11.51 4.76
N GLU A 15 4.31 11.29 4.33
CA GLU A 15 3.95 10.45 3.19
C GLU A 15 4.23 11.14 1.85
N THR A 16 3.68 12.33 1.65
CA THR A 16 3.69 13.01 0.35
C THR A 16 5.08 13.55 -0.03
N GLY A 17 5.95 13.72 0.96
CA GLY A 17 7.33 14.13 0.75
C GLY A 17 7.48 15.53 0.14
N LYS A 18 8.58 15.74 -0.61
CA LYS A 18 8.99 17.06 -1.11
C LYS A 18 7.98 17.71 -2.06
N ILE A 19 7.41 16.92 -2.97
CA ILE A 19 6.50 17.41 -4.00
C ILE A 19 5.11 17.66 -3.40
N GLY A 20 4.59 16.73 -2.63
CA GLY A 20 3.27 16.88 -2.00
C GLY A 20 3.23 18.04 -1.02
N THR A 21 4.22 18.14 -0.12
CA THR A 21 4.33 19.28 0.80
C THR A 21 4.44 20.61 0.04
N TYR A 22 5.24 20.66 -1.04
CA TYR A 22 5.34 21.88 -1.86
C TYR A 22 3.99 22.26 -2.47
N ASN A 23 3.27 21.30 -3.06
CA ASN A 23 1.98 21.55 -3.67
C ASN A 23 0.93 22.02 -2.64
N ALA A 24 0.90 21.38 -1.46
CA ALA A 24 0.00 21.76 -0.39
C ALA A 24 0.26 23.18 0.12
N VAL A 25 1.53 23.54 0.35
CA VAL A 25 1.89 24.90 0.76
C VAL A 25 1.57 25.92 -0.33
N GLN A 26 1.86 25.60 -1.60
CA GLN A 26 1.66 26.54 -2.72
C GLN A 26 0.19 26.89 -2.95
N GLN A 27 -0.75 26.07 -2.55
CA GLN A 27 -2.18 26.37 -2.66
C GLN A 27 -2.61 27.53 -1.77
N HIS A 28 -1.89 27.79 -0.65
CA HIS A 28 -2.27 28.77 0.37
C HIS A 28 -1.23 29.88 0.57
N TYR A 29 0.04 29.61 0.27
CA TYR A 29 1.15 30.51 0.54
C TYR A 29 2.14 30.56 -0.62
N TRP A 30 2.72 31.73 -0.83
CA TRP A 30 3.77 31.90 -1.82
C TRP A 30 4.85 32.87 -1.31
N TRP A 31 6.12 32.56 -1.55
CA TRP A 31 7.26 33.43 -1.37
C TRP A 31 8.40 33.07 -2.33
N PRO A 32 9.31 34.00 -2.66
CA PRO A 32 10.47 33.71 -3.49
C PRO A 32 11.32 32.57 -2.90
N GLY A 33 11.59 31.53 -3.71
CA GLY A 33 12.39 30.39 -3.27
C GLY A 33 11.62 29.32 -2.48
N LEU A 34 10.28 29.35 -2.44
CA LEU A 34 9.42 28.38 -1.74
C LEU A 34 9.85 26.93 -2.02
N ARG A 35 10.02 26.55 -3.29
CA ARG A 35 10.39 25.19 -3.66
C ARG A 35 11.72 24.74 -3.06
N THR A 36 12.72 25.60 -3.08
CA THR A 36 14.04 25.33 -2.50
C THR A 36 13.95 25.25 -0.98
N PHE A 37 13.15 26.13 -0.37
CA PHE A 37 12.94 26.15 1.07
C PHE A 37 12.29 24.83 1.56
N VAL A 38 11.20 24.40 0.93
CA VAL A 38 10.52 23.14 1.25
C VAL A 38 11.46 21.94 1.04
N LYS A 39 12.21 21.92 -0.06
CA LYS A 39 13.20 20.86 -0.32
C LYS A 39 14.24 20.76 0.80
N ASN A 40 14.78 21.90 1.25
CA ASN A 40 15.80 21.93 2.30
C ASN A 40 15.21 21.54 3.66
N TYR A 41 14.00 21.99 3.98
CA TYR A 41 13.31 21.64 5.21
C TYR A 41 13.12 20.11 5.32
N ILE A 42 12.57 19.49 4.28
CA ILE A 42 12.31 18.04 4.27
C ILE A 42 13.62 17.23 4.24
N SER A 43 14.66 17.72 3.56
CA SER A 43 15.97 17.07 3.59
C SER A 43 16.63 17.11 4.98
N GLY A 44 16.23 18.04 5.85
CA GLY A 44 16.67 18.10 7.26
C GLY A 44 15.72 17.43 8.25
N CYS A 45 14.59 16.90 7.79
CA CYS A 45 13.63 16.22 8.66
C CYS A 45 14.17 14.83 9.04
N GLY A 46 14.46 14.62 10.35
CA GLY A 46 15.02 13.36 10.86
C GLY A 46 14.14 12.16 10.56
N THR A 47 12.83 12.28 10.77
CA THR A 47 11.85 11.23 10.48
C THR A 47 11.85 10.85 9.00
N CYS A 48 11.80 11.83 8.09
CA CYS A 48 11.85 11.56 6.66
C CYS A 48 13.19 10.92 6.22
N GLN A 49 14.31 11.27 6.85
CA GLN A 49 15.60 10.68 6.51
C GLN A 49 15.74 9.24 7.03
N GLN A 50 15.12 8.93 8.15
CA GLN A 50 15.17 7.62 8.76
C GLN A 50 14.29 6.58 8.05
N PHE A 51 13.08 6.99 7.65
CA PHE A 51 12.05 6.06 7.18
C PHE A 51 11.73 6.17 5.68
N LYS A 52 12.20 7.22 5.00
CA LYS A 52 11.90 7.37 3.58
C LYS A 52 12.79 6.51 2.72
N ILE A 53 12.17 5.64 1.93
CA ILE A 53 12.85 4.74 1.01
C ILE A 53 13.56 5.57 -0.07
N ASP A 54 14.86 5.35 -0.25
CA ASP A 54 15.63 5.96 -1.35
C ASP A 54 15.29 5.22 -2.65
N ARG A 55 14.42 5.82 -3.45
CA ARG A 55 14.07 5.30 -4.78
C ARG A 55 15.22 5.62 -5.74
N SER A 56 16.23 4.74 -5.78
CA SER A 56 17.34 4.85 -6.71
C SER A 56 16.90 5.11 -8.16
N PRO A 57 17.56 6.03 -8.89
CA PRO A 57 17.18 6.37 -10.27
C PRO A 57 17.39 5.25 -11.29
N ALA A 58 18.08 4.18 -10.94
CA ALA A 58 18.31 3.02 -11.80
C ALA A 58 17.11 2.05 -11.80
N LYS A 59 15.92 2.53 -12.18
CA LYS A 59 14.80 1.63 -12.46
C LYS A 59 14.94 1.06 -13.87
N PRO A 60 14.82 -0.26 -14.07
CA PRO A 60 14.66 -0.83 -15.40
C PRO A 60 13.46 -0.20 -16.10
N ALA A 61 13.52 -0.06 -17.42
CA ALA A 61 12.42 0.51 -18.20
C ALA A 61 11.11 -0.22 -17.89
N TYR A 62 10.07 0.52 -17.55
CA TYR A 62 8.73 -0.04 -17.34
C TYR A 62 8.23 -0.61 -18.67
N ILE A 63 8.15 -1.91 -18.76
CA ILE A 63 7.48 -2.61 -19.86
C ILE A 63 6.08 -2.96 -19.37
N PRO A 64 5.01 -2.32 -19.91
CA PRO A 64 3.64 -2.67 -19.52
C PRO A 64 3.38 -4.14 -19.80
N THR A 65 2.96 -4.89 -18.80
CA THR A 65 2.52 -6.28 -18.99
C THR A 65 1.26 -6.30 -19.85
N GLU A 66 1.26 -7.04 -20.95
CA GLU A 66 0.04 -7.31 -21.72
C GLU A 66 -0.99 -7.98 -20.77
N GLY A 67 -2.13 -7.32 -20.56
CA GLY A 67 -3.17 -7.75 -19.61
C GLY A 67 -3.48 -6.76 -18.48
N ALA A 68 -2.69 -5.69 -18.33
CA ALA A 68 -2.93 -4.66 -17.31
C ALA A 68 -4.06 -3.67 -17.66
N LYS A 69 -4.75 -3.82 -18.80
CA LYS A 69 -5.88 -2.95 -19.13
C LYS A 69 -7.17 -3.54 -18.61
N SER A 70 -7.50 -3.22 -17.37
CA SER A 70 -8.82 -3.47 -16.83
C SER A 70 -9.75 -2.27 -17.06
N THR A 71 -11.02 -2.56 -17.27
CA THR A 71 -12.06 -1.51 -17.44
C THR A 71 -12.76 -1.19 -16.11
N ARG A 72 -12.48 -1.93 -15.05
CA ARG A 72 -13.05 -1.70 -13.72
C ARG A 72 -11.99 -1.86 -12.62
N PRO A 73 -12.13 -1.13 -11.50
CA PRO A 73 -11.23 -1.31 -10.35
C PRO A 73 -11.23 -2.75 -9.83
N PHE A 74 -10.09 -3.22 -9.37
CA PHE A 74 -9.89 -4.56 -8.78
C PHE A 74 -10.33 -5.75 -9.65
N ALA A 75 -10.45 -5.58 -10.97
CA ALA A 75 -10.67 -6.73 -11.85
C ALA A 75 -9.43 -7.64 -11.93
N ASN A 76 -8.24 -7.05 -11.89
CA ASN A 76 -6.98 -7.77 -11.78
C ASN A 76 -6.27 -7.26 -10.53
N CYS A 77 -6.16 -8.08 -9.50
CA CYS A 77 -5.54 -7.67 -8.26
C CYS A 77 -4.43 -8.63 -7.83
N SER A 78 -3.48 -8.12 -7.07
CA SER A 78 -2.53 -8.92 -6.31
C SER A 78 -2.94 -8.94 -4.84
N MET A 79 -2.52 -9.98 -4.14
CA MET A 79 -2.81 -10.23 -2.74
C MET A 79 -1.53 -10.70 -2.05
N ASP A 80 -1.21 -10.09 -0.92
CA ASP A 80 -0.01 -10.37 -0.15
C ASP A 80 -0.26 -10.18 1.36
N LEU A 81 0.66 -10.65 2.20
CA LEU A 81 0.59 -10.49 3.66
C LEU A 81 1.82 -9.76 4.19
N ILE A 82 1.59 -8.67 4.91
CA ILE A 82 2.58 -8.06 5.79
C ILE A 82 2.41 -8.71 7.16
N MET A 83 3.43 -9.39 7.64
CA MET A 83 3.39 -10.20 8.88
C MET A 83 4.24 -9.57 9.98
N ASP A 84 4.14 -10.20 11.17
CA ASP A 84 4.97 -9.88 12.35
C ASP A 84 4.79 -8.46 12.90
N LEU A 85 3.56 -7.92 12.77
CA LEU A 85 3.14 -6.71 13.46
C LEU A 85 2.83 -7.00 14.94
N PRO A 86 2.84 -5.97 15.81
CA PRO A 86 2.38 -6.11 17.18
C PRO A 86 0.97 -6.70 17.27
N LEU A 87 0.76 -7.66 18.16
CA LEU A 87 -0.54 -8.30 18.35
C LEU A 87 -1.53 -7.32 18.97
N VAL A 88 -2.58 -6.96 18.26
CA VAL A 88 -3.66 -6.07 18.69
C VAL A 88 -5.00 -6.69 18.31
N ASP A 89 -5.91 -6.86 19.24
CA ASP A 89 -7.25 -7.41 19.04
C ASP A 89 -7.29 -8.74 18.25
N GLY A 90 -6.25 -9.56 18.43
CA GLY A 90 -6.12 -10.83 17.70
C GLY A 90 -5.54 -10.73 16.29
N HIS A 91 -5.12 -9.56 15.88
CA HIS A 91 -4.47 -9.30 14.60
C HIS A 91 -2.97 -9.03 14.78
N ASP A 92 -2.13 -9.60 13.94
CA ASP A 92 -0.68 -9.45 13.91
C ASP A 92 -0.14 -9.30 12.48
N SER A 93 -1.04 -9.15 11.51
CA SER A 93 -0.73 -9.12 10.09
C SER A 93 -1.75 -8.29 9.31
N ILE A 94 -1.37 -7.86 8.12
CA ILE A 94 -2.24 -7.12 7.19
C ILE A 94 -2.35 -7.91 5.89
N LEU A 95 -3.57 -8.25 5.48
CA LEU A 95 -3.84 -8.70 4.13
C LEU A 95 -3.93 -7.48 3.22
N VAL A 96 -2.97 -7.34 2.32
CA VAL A 96 -2.87 -6.25 1.35
C VAL A 96 -3.41 -6.71 0.01
N MET A 97 -4.32 -5.95 -0.57
CA MET A 97 -4.79 -6.15 -1.92
C MET A 97 -4.51 -4.91 -2.77
N VAL A 98 -3.91 -5.10 -3.94
CA VAL A 98 -3.54 -4.01 -4.85
C VAL A 98 -4.22 -4.20 -6.19
N ASP A 99 -4.91 -3.18 -6.69
CA ASP A 99 -5.41 -3.17 -8.07
C ASP A 99 -4.25 -3.06 -9.06
N GLN A 100 -3.99 -4.12 -9.80
CA GLN A 100 -2.94 -4.16 -10.82
C GLN A 100 -3.36 -3.51 -12.14
N GLY A 101 -4.66 -3.38 -12.37
CA GLY A 101 -5.23 -2.96 -13.64
C GLY A 101 -5.39 -1.45 -13.79
N LEU A 102 -6.30 -0.87 -13.07
CA LEU A 102 -6.84 0.46 -13.36
C LEU A 102 -6.37 1.53 -12.37
N SER A 103 -6.71 1.38 -11.08
CA SER A 103 -6.57 2.45 -10.10
C SER A 103 -5.23 2.47 -9.37
N LYS A 104 -4.57 1.31 -9.26
CA LYS A 104 -3.46 1.07 -8.34
C LYS A 104 -3.83 1.24 -6.87
N GLY A 105 -5.13 1.32 -6.60
CA GLY A 105 -5.66 1.44 -5.25
C GLY A 105 -5.38 0.19 -4.41
N VAL A 106 -5.44 0.37 -3.11
CA VAL A 106 -5.18 -0.68 -2.12
C VAL A 106 -6.41 -0.93 -1.25
N ILE A 107 -6.50 -2.14 -0.70
CA ILE A 107 -7.40 -2.51 0.39
C ILE A 107 -6.53 -3.13 1.47
N LEU A 108 -6.62 -2.61 2.69
CA LEU A 108 -5.81 -3.02 3.83
C LEU A 108 -6.70 -3.65 4.89
N ILE A 109 -6.48 -4.93 5.19
CA ILE A 109 -7.35 -5.68 6.08
C ILE A 109 -6.52 -6.25 7.23
N PRO A 110 -6.75 -5.83 8.50
CA PRO A 110 -6.10 -6.46 9.64
C PRO A 110 -6.53 -7.93 9.77
N CYS A 111 -5.57 -8.81 9.97
CA CYS A 111 -5.81 -10.25 10.07
C CYS A 111 -4.75 -10.93 10.95
N SER A 112 -4.90 -12.24 11.16
CA SER A 112 -3.87 -13.06 11.82
C SER A 112 -2.94 -13.68 10.78
N LYS A 113 -1.67 -13.85 11.12
CA LYS A 113 -0.71 -14.61 10.29
C LYS A 113 -1.09 -16.09 10.12
N THR A 114 -1.92 -16.61 11.01
CA THR A 114 -2.48 -17.96 10.92
C THR A 114 -3.79 -18.02 10.13
N LEU A 115 -4.02 -17.04 9.25
CA LEU A 115 -5.21 -16.92 8.41
C LEU A 115 -5.50 -18.21 7.66
N THR A 116 -6.69 -18.77 7.85
CA THR A 116 -7.15 -19.95 7.13
C THR A 116 -7.72 -19.59 5.76
N SER A 117 -7.85 -20.55 4.87
CA SER A 117 -8.47 -20.34 3.55
C SER A 117 -9.93 -19.88 3.64
N GLU A 118 -10.67 -20.34 4.65
CA GLU A 118 -12.05 -19.94 4.89
C GLU A 118 -12.13 -18.49 5.36
N GLU A 119 -11.26 -18.11 6.30
CA GLU A 119 -11.15 -16.73 6.77
C GLU A 119 -10.72 -15.79 5.63
N THR A 120 -9.74 -16.22 4.81
CA THR A 120 -9.33 -15.47 3.62
C THR A 120 -10.52 -15.23 2.69
N ALA A 121 -11.31 -16.27 2.41
CA ALA A 121 -12.49 -16.15 1.56
C ALA A 121 -13.53 -15.19 2.14
N ARG A 122 -13.74 -15.21 3.46
CA ARG A 122 -14.64 -14.30 4.16
C ARG A 122 -14.15 -12.84 4.08
N LEU A 123 -12.87 -12.60 4.34
CA LEU A 123 -12.27 -11.27 4.22
C LEU A 123 -12.38 -10.71 2.80
N LEU A 124 -12.17 -11.54 1.78
CA LEU A 124 -12.36 -11.16 0.39
C LEU A 124 -13.82 -10.80 0.08
N LEU A 125 -14.77 -11.59 0.58
CA LEU A 125 -16.20 -11.31 0.41
C LEU A 125 -16.58 -9.96 1.02
N GLU A 126 -16.12 -9.71 2.24
CA GLU A 126 -16.49 -8.53 3.01
C GLU A 126 -15.84 -7.23 2.49
N ASN A 127 -14.59 -7.30 2.04
CA ASN A 127 -13.80 -6.11 1.73
C ASN A 127 -13.64 -5.86 0.23
N LEU A 128 -13.62 -6.91 -0.59
CA LEU A 128 -13.44 -6.80 -2.03
C LEU A 128 -14.75 -7.01 -2.80
N TYR A 129 -15.35 -8.20 -2.66
CA TYR A 129 -16.45 -8.61 -3.55
C TYR A 129 -17.71 -7.75 -3.38
N LYS A 130 -18.04 -7.37 -2.16
CA LYS A 130 -19.18 -6.47 -1.88
C LYS A 130 -18.99 -5.08 -2.49
N ARG A 131 -17.75 -4.60 -2.63
CA ARG A 131 -17.45 -3.23 -3.08
C ARG A 131 -17.22 -3.15 -4.58
N PHE A 132 -16.49 -4.11 -5.14
CA PHE A 132 -15.99 -4.06 -6.51
C PHE A 132 -16.46 -5.24 -7.39
N GLY A 133 -17.17 -6.20 -6.82
CA GLY A 133 -17.56 -7.44 -7.50
C GLY A 133 -16.41 -8.45 -7.54
N LEU A 134 -16.67 -9.59 -8.18
CA LEU A 134 -15.68 -10.64 -8.31
C LEU A 134 -14.56 -10.22 -9.27
N PRO A 135 -13.28 -10.35 -8.89
CA PRO A 135 -12.17 -10.09 -9.80
C PRO A 135 -12.12 -11.13 -10.93
N ASP A 136 -11.54 -10.75 -12.04
CA ASP A 136 -11.28 -11.67 -13.14
C ASP A 136 -10.03 -12.50 -12.85
N LYS A 137 -9.06 -11.90 -12.13
CA LYS A 137 -7.77 -12.54 -11.78
C LYS A 137 -7.27 -12.08 -10.42
N ILE A 138 -6.80 -13.04 -9.63
CA ILE A 138 -6.04 -12.80 -8.39
C ILE A 138 -4.63 -13.38 -8.54
N ILE A 139 -3.61 -12.56 -8.23
CA ILE A 139 -2.21 -12.98 -8.16
C ILE A 139 -1.83 -12.98 -6.68
N SER A 140 -1.26 -14.06 -6.18
CA SER A 140 -0.78 -14.16 -4.80
C SER A 140 0.58 -14.86 -4.75
N ASP A 141 1.26 -14.71 -3.64
CA ASP A 141 2.41 -15.52 -3.32
C ASP A 141 2.01 -17.01 -3.07
N ARG A 142 2.99 -17.84 -2.71
CA ARG A 142 2.79 -19.26 -2.40
C ARG A 142 2.52 -19.51 -0.92
N GLY A 143 2.07 -18.50 -0.19
CA GLY A 143 1.69 -18.67 1.20
C GLY A 143 0.69 -19.82 1.40
N PRO A 144 0.75 -20.58 2.50
CA PRO A 144 -0.10 -21.76 2.71
C PRO A 144 -1.59 -21.46 2.58
N GLN A 145 -2.02 -20.29 3.01
CA GLN A 145 -3.40 -19.80 2.96
C GLN A 145 -3.91 -19.62 1.52
N PHE A 146 -3.02 -19.19 0.59
CA PHE A 146 -3.35 -18.94 -0.81
C PHE A 146 -3.08 -20.14 -1.72
N ALA A 147 -2.10 -20.98 -1.38
CA ALA A 147 -1.74 -22.18 -2.12
C ALA A 147 -2.60 -23.39 -1.77
N SER A 148 -3.51 -23.28 -0.80
CA SER A 148 -4.36 -24.39 -0.40
C SER A 148 -5.31 -24.84 -1.51
N LYS A 149 -5.53 -26.15 -1.63
CA LYS A 149 -6.48 -26.70 -2.61
C LYS A 149 -7.88 -26.11 -2.44
N ALA A 150 -8.33 -25.95 -1.21
CA ALA A 150 -9.65 -25.42 -0.90
C ALA A 150 -9.82 -23.98 -1.43
N PHE A 151 -8.83 -23.12 -1.24
CA PHE A 151 -8.87 -21.75 -1.75
C PHE A 151 -8.82 -21.69 -3.28
N ILE A 152 -7.96 -22.48 -3.90
CA ILE A 152 -7.85 -22.55 -5.37
C ILE A 152 -9.15 -23.08 -6.00
N GLU A 153 -9.79 -24.07 -5.40
CA GLU A 153 -11.06 -24.59 -5.89
C GLU A 153 -12.20 -23.59 -5.70
N LEU A 154 -12.21 -22.85 -4.59
CA LEU A 154 -13.16 -21.76 -4.38
C LEU A 154 -13.04 -20.70 -5.48
N LEU A 155 -11.83 -20.24 -5.79
CA LEU A 155 -11.62 -19.27 -6.87
C LEU A 155 -12.09 -19.80 -8.22
N LYS A 156 -11.85 -21.08 -8.53
CA LYS A 156 -12.35 -21.72 -9.74
C LYS A 156 -13.88 -21.75 -9.80
N LEU A 157 -14.54 -22.11 -8.70
CA LEU A 157 -16.00 -22.12 -8.62
C LEU A 157 -16.60 -20.73 -8.84
N LEU A 158 -15.92 -19.70 -8.39
CA LEU A 158 -16.30 -18.29 -8.60
C LEU A 158 -15.91 -17.76 -9.99
N GLY A 159 -15.25 -18.57 -10.82
CA GLY A 159 -14.80 -18.16 -12.15
C GLY A 159 -13.58 -17.23 -12.13
N ILE A 160 -12.88 -17.13 -11.00
CA ILE A 160 -11.71 -16.26 -10.81
C ILE A 160 -10.45 -17.01 -11.24
N LYS A 161 -9.65 -16.39 -12.11
CA LYS A 161 -8.34 -16.94 -12.49
C LYS A 161 -7.34 -16.69 -11.34
N SER A 162 -6.84 -17.76 -10.74
CA SER A 162 -5.74 -17.67 -9.77
C SER A 162 -4.40 -17.86 -10.47
N ALA A 163 -3.45 -16.99 -10.16
CA ALA A 163 -2.07 -17.12 -10.58
C ALA A 163 -1.18 -17.03 -9.33
N LEU A 164 -0.54 -18.13 -8.97
CA LEU A 164 0.51 -18.10 -7.96
C LEU A 164 1.74 -17.44 -8.57
N SER A 165 2.26 -16.40 -7.91
CA SER A 165 3.47 -15.70 -8.32
C SER A 165 4.60 -16.71 -8.50
N MET A 166 5.21 -16.72 -9.68
CA MET A 166 6.44 -17.48 -9.91
C MET A 166 7.62 -16.59 -9.46
N ALA A 167 8.62 -17.20 -8.83
CA ALA A 167 9.83 -16.55 -8.30
C ALA A 167 10.64 -15.73 -9.34
N TYR A 168 10.13 -15.55 -10.57
CA TYR A 168 10.82 -14.92 -11.69
C TYR A 168 9.98 -13.96 -12.54
N HIS A 169 8.90 -13.37 -12.00
CA HIS A 169 8.20 -12.27 -12.68
C HIS A 169 8.33 -10.96 -11.89
N PRO A 170 9.49 -10.27 -11.98
CA PRO A 170 9.80 -9.07 -11.19
C PRO A 170 8.88 -7.88 -11.46
N GLN A 171 8.10 -7.91 -12.53
CA GLN A 171 7.26 -6.77 -12.93
C GLN A 171 5.89 -6.74 -12.24
N THR A 172 5.32 -7.90 -11.90
CA THR A 172 4.04 -7.96 -11.17
C THR A 172 4.28 -7.86 -9.68
N ASP A 173 5.37 -8.45 -9.20
CA ASP A 173 5.78 -8.41 -7.79
C ASP A 173 6.25 -7.00 -7.39
N GLY A 174 6.90 -6.26 -8.31
CA GLY A 174 7.45 -4.94 -8.03
C GLY A 174 6.42 -3.87 -7.64
N THR A 175 5.18 -3.94 -8.12
CA THR A 175 4.13 -2.99 -7.70
C THR A 175 3.64 -3.32 -6.29
N THR A 176 3.40 -4.58 -6.00
CA THR A 176 2.95 -5.04 -4.68
C THR A 176 4.05 -4.82 -3.63
N GLU A 177 5.30 -5.14 -3.95
CA GLU A 177 6.44 -4.89 -3.08
C GLU A 177 6.62 -3.40 -2.78
N GLN A 178 6.45 -2.53 -3.79
CA GLN A 178 6.52 -1.09 -3.59
C GLN A 178 5.41 -0.59 -2.66
N VAL A 179 4.19 -1.09 -2.82
CA VAL A 179 3.05 -0.76 -1.95
C VAL A 179 3.32 -1.23 -0.53
N ASN A 180 3.80 -2.47 -0.35
CA ASN A 180 4.13 -3.00 0.98
C ASN A 180 5.19 -2.13 1.68
N GLN A 181 6.25 -1.73 0.97
CA GLN A 181 7.27 -0.83 1.51
C GLN A 181 6.70 0.54 1.91
N GLU A 182 5.73 1.08 1.15
CA GLU A 182 5.04 2.32 1.50
C GLU A 182 4.20 2.17 2.76
N ILE A 183 3.47 1.06 2.90
CA ILE A 183 2.67 0.72 4.08
C ILE A 183 3.56 0.58 5.31
N GLU A 184 4.63 -0.20 5.22
CA GLU A 184 5.58 -0.40 6.32
C GLU A 184 6.23 0.92 6.77
N ALA A 185 6.64 1.76 5.81
CA ALA A 185 7.21 3.06 6.11
C ALA A 185 6.21 3.99 6.80
N TYR A 186 4.94 3.99 6.36
CA TYR A 186 3.88 4.77 7.01
C TYR A 186 3.64 4.30 8.43
N LEU A 187 3.44 3.00 8.64
CA LEU A 187 3.20 2.44 9.96
C LEU A 187 4.38 2.70 10.90
N SER A 188 5.61 2.58 10.42
CA SER A 188 6.82 2.89 11.20
C SER A 188 6.86 4.34 11.67
N ILE A 189 6.33 5.27 10.88
CA ILE A 189 6.27 6.69 11.24
C ILE A 189 5.09 6.97 12.18
N TYR A 190 3.90 6.51 11.79
CA TYR A 190 2.65 6.82 12.48
C TYR A 190 2.58 6.14 13.84
N CYS A 191 2.99 4.89 13.92
CA CYS A 191 2.94 4.07 15.12
C CYS A 191 4.26 4.06 15.91
N ALA A 192 5.21 4.97 15.62
CA ALA A 192 6.51 5.01 16.28
C ALA A 192 6.43 5.12 17.82
N SER A 193 5.42 5.86 18.32
CA SER A 193 5.20 6.05 19.77
C SER A 193 4.17 5.09 20.35
N HIS A 194 3.26 4.59 19.54
CA HIS A 194 2.13 3.74 19.91
C HIS A 194 1.95 2.62 18.88
N PRO A 195 2.79 1.57 18.97
CA PRO A 195 2.73 0.47 17.98
C PRO A 195 1.38 -0.26 17.96
N GLU A 196 0.62 -0.20 19.06
CA GLU A 196 -0.72 -0.79 19.20
C GLU A 196 -1.79 -0.09 18.34
N ASP A 197 -1.54 1.10 17.83
CA ASP A 197 -2.52 1.87 17.04
C ASP A 197 -2.51 1.48 15.54
N TRP A 198 -1.67 0.52 15.13
CA TRP A 198 -1.54 0.17 13.72
C TRP A 198 -2.86 -0.25 13.04
N PRO A 199 -3.82 -0.97 13.68
CA PRO A 199 -5.05 -1.34 12.99
C PRO A 199 -5.92 -0.12 12.66
N GLN A 200 -5.95 0.90 13.54
CA GLN A 200 -6.68 2.14 13.28
C GLN A 200 -5.99 3.00 12.22
N ALA A 201 -4.66 2.99 12.18
CA ALA A 201 -3.88 3.72 11.18
C ALA A 201 -4.15 3.24 9.74
N LEU A 202 -4.55 1.97 9.54
CA LEU A 202 -4.84 1.42 8.22
C LEU A 202 -5.95 2.16 7.48
N HIS A 203 -6.98 2.65 8.17
CA HIS A 203 -8.08 3.38 7.54
C HIS A 203 -7.60 4.70 6.91
N THR A 204 -6.75 5.41 7.65
CA THR A 204 -6.17 6.67 7.16
C THR A 204 -5.18 6.41 6.03
N LEU A 205 -4.35 5.39 6.15
CA LEU A 205 -3.40 5.00 5.13
C LEU A 205 -4.10 4.58 3.83
N GLU A 206 -5.12 3.70 3.91
CA GLU A 206 -5.90 3.28 2.74
C GLU A 206 -6.55 4.49 2.05
N PHE A 207 -7.13 5.40 2.85
CA PHE A 207 -7.73 6.62 2.31
C PHE A 207 -6.70 7.49 1.60
N THR A 208 -5.54 7.74 2.22
CA THR A 208 -4.50 8.62 1.66
C THR A 208 -3.87 8.03 0.40
N HIS A 209 -3.67 6.71 0.37
CA HIS A 209 -3.10 6.03 -0.80
C HIS A 209 -4.05 6.06 -2.00
N ASN A 210 -5.37 5.94 -1.75
CA ASN A 210 -6.39 5.82 -2.79
C ASN A 210 -6.88 7.17 -3.34
N ASN A 211 -6.49 8.31 -2.75
CA ASN A 211 -6.86 9.67 -3.15
C ASN A 211 -5.65 10.51 -3.56
#